data_2afcf82b68ae29636742ef0684230035
#
_entry.id   2afcf82b68ae29636742ef0684230035
#
_cell.length_a   1.000
_cell.length_b   1.000
_cell.length_c   1.000
_cell.angle_alpha   90.00
_cell.angle_beta   90.00
_cell.angle_gamma   90.00
#
_symmetry.space_group_name_H-M   'P 1'
#
loop_
_entity.id
_entity.type
_entity.pdbx_description
1 polymer ?
#
loop_
_entity_poly.entity_id
_entity_poly.type
_entity_poly.pdbx_seq_one_letter_code
_entity_poly.pdbx_strand_id
1 'polypeptide(L)'
;GDVYKRQAVDISVISQDKDAVYLSVFCMKDQAADVENTLRTAGFSRPVVSTEQIPAKQKEELEEQIRQIEQTIADIRGEIISYAEDREELKIIGDYYRMRAEKYEVLGTLPQSRRTFIISGYAAKEAIPAIQKGIGDAYDCVIDVEELKEDEEPPVILKNNGFSESVEGVLESYGLPHKGEIDPTAIMSFFYVFFFGMMLSDAAYGAIIAIVCLIVLKKFPRMSAGMRKSMKMFMYCGISTMVWGILFGGYFGDVVDVVSSTFFGKELTIKPLWFAPLNDPMRLLIYSMAFGLVHLFVGLGIKGYMLLKDGKVLDFFCDIVLWYIFLIGLILMLLPSEIFASVSYTHLRAHETRGN
;
A
#
# COMPACT_ATOMS: atom_id res chain seq x y z
N GLY A 1 29.31 -72.26 -29.94
CA GLY A 1 28.73 -72.10 -28.57
C GLY A 1 27.95 -70.82 -28.35
N ASP A 2 28.06 -69.81 -29.25
CA ASP A 2 27.47 -68.49 -29.00
C ASP A 2 26.09 -68.25 -29.63
N VAL A 3 25.56 -69.18 -30.39
CA VAL A 3 24.29 -69.00 -31.09
C VAL A 3 23.06 -69.23 -30.14
N TYR A 4 23.21 -70.00 -29.07
CA TYR A 4 22.14 -70.26 -28.12
C TYR A 4 21.95 -69.19 -27.01
N LYS A 5 22.91 -68.32 -26.79
CA LYS A 5 22.75 -67.30 -25.80
C LYS A 5 21.89 -66.07 -26.24
N ARG A 6 21.62 -65.99 -27.56
CA ARG A 6 20.80 -64.87 -28.12
C ARG A 6 19.29 -65.13 -28.13
N GLN A 7 18.81 -66.31 -27.73
CA GLN A 7 17.40 -66.65 -27.73
C GLN A 7 16.67 -66.46 -26.39
N ALA A 8 17.31 -65.91 -25.38
CA ALA A 8 16.72 -65.74 -24.05
C ALA A 8 15.95 -64.40 -23.85
N VAL A 9 15.87 -63.59 -24.88
CA VAL A 9 15.18 -62.29 -24.81
C VAL A 9 14.27 -62.14 -26.03
N ASP A 10 12.97 -62.00 -25.80
CA ASP A 10 11.98 -61.71 -26.83
C ASP A 10 11.51 -60.26 -26.67
N ILE A 11 11.58 -59.49 -27.75
CA ILE A 11 11.19 -58.09 -27.78
C ILE A 11 10.10 -57.89 -28.82
N SER A 12 8.94 -57.45 -28.37
CA SER A 12 7.82 -57.12 -29.25
C SER A 12 7.42 -55.68 -29.11
N VAL A 13 7.15 -54.99 -30.22
CA VAL A 13 6.62 -53.63 -30.24
C VAL A 13 5.11 -53.71 -30.00
N ILE A 14 4.64 -53.12 -28.91
CA ILE A 14 3.22 -53.08 -28.54
C ILE A 14 2.53 -51.96 -29.32
N SER A 15 3.12 -50.77 -29.32
CA SER A 15 2.59 -49.60 -29.97
C SER A 15 3.72 -48.64 -30.32
N GLN A 16 3.49 -47.84 -31.36
CA GLN A 16 4.40 -46.77 -31.77
C GLN A 16 3.59 -45.52 -32.04
N ASP A 17 4.00 -44.44 -31.43
CA ASP A 17 3.49 -43.10 -31.69
C ASP A 17 4.60 -42.24 -32.30
N LYS A 18 4.29 -40.96 -32.68
CA LYS A 18 5.27 -40.05 -33.32
C LYS A 18 6.51 -39.80 -32.46
N ASP A 19 6.35 -39.81 -31.12
CA ASP A 19 7.39 -39.41 -30.17
C ASP A 19 7.89 -40.57 -29.28
N ALA A 20 7.25 -41.74 -29.30
CA ALA A 20 7.59 -42.84 -28.42
C ALA A 20 7.27 -44.24 -29.04
N VAL A 21 8.11 -45.23 -28.71
CA VAL A 21 7.91 -46.64 -29.05
C VAL A 21 7.75 -47.45 -27.75
N TYR A 22 6.66 -48.17 -27.63
CA TYR A 22 6.37 -49.00 -26.46
C TYR A 22 6.71 -50.46 -26.77
N LEU A 23 7.61 -51.04 -25.95
CA LEU A 23 8.13 -52.36 -26.10
C LEU A 23 7.65 -53.26 -24.95
N SER A 24 7.34 -54.52 -25.29
CA SER A 24 7.26 -55.63 -24.32
C SER A 24 8.51 -56.50 -24.46
N VAL A 25 9.19 -56.72 -23.34
CA VAL A 25 10.43 -57.47 -23.29
C VAL A 25 10.25 -58.65 -22.34
N PHE A 26 10.37 -59.84 -22.87
CA PHE A 26 10.38 -61.07 -22.09
C PHE A 26 11.80 -61.60 -22.01
N CYS A 27 12.32 -61.79 -20.79
CA CYS A 27 13.66 -62.30 -20.56
C CYS A 27 13.67 -63.22 -19.32
N MET A 28 14.74 -64.02 -19.18
CA MET A 28 14.96 -64.82 -18.00
C MET A 28 15.22 -63.92 -16.80
N LYS A 29 14.75 -64.31 -15.60
CA LYS A 29 14.79 -63.51 -14.40
C LYS A 29 16.21 -63.11 -13.96
N ASP A 30 17.16 -64.02 -14.17
CA ASP A 30 18.59 -63.84 -13.89
C ASP A 30 19.30 -62.86 -14.86
N GLN A 31 18.73 -62.60 -16.04
CA GLN A 31 19.27 -61.67 -17.05
C GLN A 31 18.51 -60.34 -17.09
N ALA A 32 17.48 -60.20 -16.30
CA ALA A 32 16.61 -59.05 -16.34
C ALA A 32 17.34 -57.71 -16.08
N ALA A 33 18.31 -57.71 -15.17
CA ALA A 33 19.10 -56.52 -14.86
C ALA A 33 20.01 -56.10 -16.01
N ASP A 34 20.65 -57.03 -16.69
CA ASP A 34 21.54 -56.74 -17.80
C ASP A 34 20.77 -56.29 -19.04
N VAL A 35 19.61 -56.89 -19.28
CA VAL A 35 18.70 -56.48 -20.36
C VAL A 35 18.15 -55.09 -20.09
N GLU A 36 17.76 -54.76 -18.85
CA GLU A 36 17.29 -53.42 -18.47
C GLU A 36 18.37 -52.37 -18.65
N ASN A 37 19.62 -52.64 -18.24
CA ASN A 37 20.74 -51.74 -18.43
C ASN A 37 21.04 -51.49 -19.91
N THR A 38 20.97 -52.54 -20.73
CA THR A 38 21.17 -52.45 -22.18
C THR A 38 20.08 -51.58 -22.83
N LEU A 39 18.82 -51.76 -22.45
CA LEU A 39 17.71 -50.97 -22.94
C LEU A 39 17.81 -49.50 -22.48
N ARG A 40 18.24 -49.28 -21.24
CA ARG A 40 18.47 -47.94 -20.70
C ARG A 40 19.57 -47.21 -21.47
N THR A 41 20.64 -47.91 -21.82
CA THR A 41 21.74 -47.36 -22.64
C THR A 41 21.26 -47.02 -24.07
N ALA A 42 20.28 -47.79 -24.58
CA ALA A 42 19.63 -47.52 -25.86
C ALA A 42 18.54 -46.44 -25.81
N GLY A 43 18.32 -45.78 -24.64
CA GLY A 43 17.36 -44.69 -24.49
C GLY A 43 15.94 -45.12 -24.06
N PHE A 44 15.72 -46.36 -23.71
CA PHE A 44 14.42 -46.83 -23.19
C PHE A 44 14.37 -46.66 -21.66
N SER A 45 13.19 -46.34 -21.15
CA SER A 45 12.92 -46.26 -19.71
C SER A 45 11.67 -47.02 -19.34
N ARG A 46 11.62 -47.53 -18.10
CA ARG A 46 10.37 -48.09 -17.59
C ARG A 46 9.31 -46.99 -17.43
N PRO A 47 8.04 -47.28 -17.73
CA PRO A 47 6.96 -46.34 -17.44
C PRO A 47 6.95 -46.01 -15.94
N VAL A 48 6.75 -44.73 -15.62
CA VAL A 48 6.74 -44.23 -14.23
C VAL A 48 5.57 -44.80 -13.42
N VAL A 49 4.49 -45.17 -14.08
CA VAL A 49 3.28 -45.76 -13.46
C VAL A 49 3.28 -47.25 -13.68
N SER A 50 3.44 -48.02 -12.60
CA SER A 50 3.20 -49.47 -12.63
C SER A 50 1.72 -49.71 -12.39
N THR A 51 1.08 -50.40 -13.31
CA THR A 51 -0.32 -50.80 -13.18
C THR A 51 -0.40 -52.31 -12.88
N GLU A 52 -1.15 -52.66 -11.85
CA GLU A 52 -1.43 -54.10 -11.55
C GLU A 52 -2.54 -54.67 -12.46
N GLN A 53 -3.25 -53.78 -13.18
CA GLN A 53 -4.34 -54.12 -14.09
C GLN A 53 -3.96 -53.83 -15.54
N ILE A 54 -4.77 -54.33 -16.47
CA ILE A 54 -4.63 -53.98 -17.89
C ILE A 54 -4.80 -52.47 -18.06
N PRO A 55 -3.82 -51.73 -18.63
CA PRO A 55 -3.86 -50.30 -18.71
C PRO A 55 -5.13 -49.71 -19.35
N ALA A 56 -5.69 -50.38 -20.35
CA ALA A 56 -6.94 -49.99 -21.00
C ALA A 56 -8.13 -49.99 -20.02
N LYS A 57 -8.21 -51.02 -19.18
CA LYS A 57 -9.28 -51.13 -18.18
C LYS A 57 -9.13 -50.10 -17.07
N GLN A 58 -7.91 -49.87 -16.61
CA GLN A 58 -7.64 -48.83 -15.60
C GLN A 58 -7.95 -47.46 -16.13
N LYS A 59 -7.66 -47.20 -17.41
CA LYS A 59 -8.01 -45.91 -18.06
C LYS A 59 -9.53 -45.71 -18.07
N GLU A 60 -10.30 -46.70 -18.42
CA GLU A 60 -11.76 -46.67 -18.46
C GLU A 60 -12.35 -46.41 -17.06
N GLU A 61 -11.82 -47.11 -16.05
CA GLU A 61 -12.21 -46.91 -14.65
C GLU A 61 -11.89 -45.48 -14.15
N LEU A 62 -10.71 -44.95 -14.50
CA LEU A 62 -10.34 -43.56 -14.14
C LEU A 62 -11.19 -42.52 -14.88
N GLU A 63 -11.48 -42.72 -16.15
CA GLU A 63 -12.36 -41.84 -16.92
C GLU A 63 -13.79 -41.84 -16.35
N GLU A 64 -14.28 -42.97 -15.87
CA GLU A 64 -15.57 -43.06 -15.20
C GLU A 64 -15.54 -42.32 -13.83
N GLN A 65 -14.47 -42.49 -13.05
CA GLN A 65 -14.30 -41.75 -11.79
C GLN A 65 -14.24 -40.26 -12.03
N ILE A 66 -13.53 -39.81 -13.05
CA ILE A 66 -13.48 -38.38 -13.42
C ILE A 66 -14.89 -37.85 -13.73
N ARG A 67 -15.67 -38.58 -14.55
CA ARG A 67 -17.05 -38.17 -14.87
C ARG A 67 -17.93 -38.07 -13.62
N GLN A 68 -17.83 -39.05 -12.71
CA GLN A 68 -18.58 -39.03 -11.45
C GLN A 68 -18.19 -37.86 -10.55
N ILE A 69 -16.89 -37.52 -10.48
CA ILE A 69 -16.40 -36.40 -9.72
C ILE A 69 -16.86 -35.07 -10.36
N GLU A 70 -16.78 -34.93 -11.67
CA GLU A 70 -17.26 -33.74 -12.41
C GLU A 70 -18.77 -33.54 -12.19
N GLN A 71 -19.56 -34.61 -12.22
CA GLN A 71 -20.99 -34.50 -11.88
C GLN A 71 -21.20 -34.04 -10.44
N THR A 72 -20.48 -34.63 -9.49
CA THR A 72 -20.57 -34.22 -8.08
C THR A 72 -20.21 -32.76 -7.89
N ILE A 73 -19.17 -32.26 -8.58
CA ILE A 73 -18.79 -30.86 -8.56
C ILE A 73 -19.91 -29.96 -9.13
N ALA A 74 -20.57 -30.41 -10.22
CA ALA A 74 -21.67 -29.66 -10.81
C ALA A 74 -22.87 -29.58 -9.86
N ASP A 75 -23.21 -30.68 -9.18
CA ASP A 75 -24.30 -30.75 -8.22
C ASP A 75 -24.04 -29.86 -7.00
N ILE A 76 -22.82 -29.91 -6.43
CA ILE A 76 -22.41 -29.05 -5.32
C ILE A 76 -22.43 -27.57 -5.72
N ARG A 77 -21.97 -27.25 -6.94
CA ARG A 77 -22.07 -25.87 -7.44
C ARG A 77 -23.52 -25.40 -7.57
N GLY A 78 -24.41 -26.27 -8.04
CA GLY A 78 -25.86 -25.99 -8.08
C GLY A 78 -26.44 -25.71 -6.70
N GLU A 79 -26.05 -26.49 -5.70
CA GLU A 79 -26.45 -26.30 -4.32
C GLU A 79 -25.93 -24.97 -3.75
N ILE A 80 -24.65 -24.64 -3.98
CA ILE A 80 -24.08 -23.34 -3.55
C ILE A 80 -24.84 -22.17 -4.20
N ILE A 81 -25.19 -22.29 -5.47
CA ILE A 81 -25.93 -21.24 -6.19
C ILE A 81 -27.34 -21.09 -5.62
N SER A 82 -27.98 -22.16 -5.16
CA SER A 82 -29.31 -22.08 -4.54
C SER A 82 -29.33 -21.24 -3.25
N TYR A 83 -28.19 -21.17 -2.52
CA TYR A 83 -28.05 -20.33 -1.33
C TYR A 83 -27.66 -18.87 -1.64
N ALA A 84 -27.59 -18.47 -2.91
CA ALA A 84 -27.18 -17.11 -3.28
C ALA A 84 -28.17 -16.03 -2.74
N GLU A 85 -29.43 -16.35 -2.63
CA GLU A 85 -30.47 -15.47 -2.09
C GLU A 85 -30.32 -15.27 -0.57
N ASP A 86 -29.87 -16.29 0.14
CA ASP A 86 -29.67 -16.25 1.61
C ASP A 86 -28.39 -15.52 2.02
N ARG A 87 -27.57 -15.13 1.05
CA ARG A 87 -26.25 -14.51 1.31
C ARG A 87 -26.33 -13.26 2.18
N GLU A 88 -27.31 -12.41 1.96
CA GLU A 88 -27.44 -11.16 2.75
C GLU A 88 -27.92 -11.45 4.18
N GLU A 89 -28.78 -12.43 4.36
CA GLU A 89 -29.20 -12.88 5.69
C GLU A 89 -28.04 -13.50 6.46
N LEU A 90 -27.24 -14.35 5.81
CA LEU A 90 -26.04 -14.96 6.41
C LEU A 90 -25.00 -13.92 6.82
N LYS A 91 -24.84 -12.84 6.05
CA LYS A 91 -23.96 -11.73 6.45
C LYS A 91 -24.48 -11.01 7.71
N ILE A 92 -25.78 -10.71 7.76
CA ILE A 92 -26.40 -10.08 8.92
C ILE A 92 -26.25 -10.96 10.17
N ILE A 93 -26.51 -12.25 10.04
CA ILE A 93 -26.33 -13.22 11.12
C ILE A 93 -24.85 -13.30 11.53
N GLY A 94 -23.92 -13.35 10.58
CA GLY A 94 -22.48 -13.34 10.83
C GLY A 94 -22.04 -12.10 11.59
N ASP A 95 -22.50 -10.91 11.19
CA ASP A 95 -22.19 -9.66 11.86
C ASP A 95 -22.81 -9.59 13.26
N TYR A 96 -24.02 -10.09 13.43
CA TYR A 96 -24.68 -10.19 14.76
C TYR A 96 -23.86 -11.05 15.73
N TYR A 97 -23.43 -12.24 15.30
CA TYR A 97 -22.64 -13.11 16.17
C TYR A 97 -21.24 -12.56 16.44
N ARG A 98 -20.64 -11.86 15.47
CA ARG A 98 -19.36 -11.19 15.68
C ARG A 98 -19.45 -10.09 16.72
N MET A 99 -20.42 -9.19 16.58
CA MET A 99 -20.67 -8.15 17.60
C MET A 99 -20.96 -8.75 18.99
N ARG A 100 -21.69 -9.86 19.02
CA ARG A 100 -21.98 -10.55 20.27
C ARG A 100 -20.74 -11.18 20.89
N ALA A 101 -19.86 -11.77 20.08
CA ALA A 101 -18.58 -12.31 20.55
C ALA A 101 -17.67 -11.22 21.11
N GLU A 102 -17.51 -10.11 20.39
CA GLU A 102 -16.76 -8.93 20.84
C GLU A 102 -17.30 -8.37 22.16
N LYS A 103 -18.64 -8.30 22.30
CA LYS A 103 -19.27 -7.89 23.55
C LYS A 103 -18.90 -8.81 24.72
N TYR A 104 -18.93 -10.13 24.54
CA TYR A 104 -18.57 -11.07 25.59
C TYR A 104 -17.09 -11.05 25.90
N GLU A 105 -16.24 -10.85 24.92
CA GLU A 105 -14.81 -10.68 25.11
C GLU A 105 -14.51 -9.45 25.98
N VAL A 106 -15.11 -8.30 25.65
CA VAL A 106 -14.99 -7.08 26.47
C VAL A 106 -15.52 -7.31 27.88
N LEU A 107 -16.69 -7.93 28.03
CA LEU A 107 -17.26 -8.23 29.36
C LEU A 107 -16.30 -9.13 30.17
N GLY A 108 -15.58 -10.04 29.55
CA GLY A 108 -14.61 -10.91 30.21
C GLY A 108 -13.37 -10.16 30.74
N THR A 109 -13.05 -9.00 30.19
CA THR A 109 -11.90 -8.18 30.61
C THR A 109 -12.25 -7.14 31.68
N LEU A 110 -13.53 -6.83 31.88
CA LEU A 110 -13.97 -5.82 32.83
C LEU A 110 -13.90 -6.30 34.26
N PRO A 111 -13.49 -5.44 35.22
CA PRO A 111 -13.67 -5.69 36.63
C PRO A 111 -15.19 -5.81 36.95
N GLN A 112 -15.58 -6.93 37.53
CA GLN A 112 -17.00 -7.21 37.81
C GLN A 112 -17.23 -7.86 39.15
N SER A 113 -18.38 -7.57 39.75
CA SER A 113 -18.95 -8.27 40.89
C SER A 113 -20.09 -9.16 40.42
N ARG A 114 -20.81 -9.80 41.37
CA ARG A 114 -22.02 -10.60 41.02
C ARG A 114 -23.15 -9.78 40.38
N ARG A 115 -23.20 -8.47 40.57
CA ARG A 115 -24.32 -7.60 40.15
C ARG A 115 -23.90 -6.35 39.42
N THR A 116 -22.64 -5.98 39.45
CA THR A 116 -22.12 -4.73 38.90
C THR A 116 -20.84 -4.99 38.14
N PHE A 117 -20.55 -4.15 37.14
CA PHE A 117 -19.25 -4.10 36.42
C PHE A 117 -18.81 -2.65 36.36
N ILE A 118 -17.51 -2.46 36.17
CA ILE A 118 -16.88 -1.16 36.09
C ILE A 118 -16.24 -1.03 34.69
N ILE A 119 -16.60 0.05 34.01
CA ILE A 119 -15.94 0.44 32.75
C ILE A 119 -15.15 1.72 33.02
N SER A 120 -13.87 1.72 32.77
CA SER A 120 -13.06 2.92 32.79
C SER A 120 -12.57 3.22 31.37
N GLY A 121 -12.46 4.50 31.01
CA GLY A 121 -12.02 4.91 29.71
C GLY A 121 -11.81 6.42 29.62
N TYR A 122 -11.18 6.85 28.53
CA TYR A 122 -10.94 8.26 28.27
C TYR A 122 -12.06 8.84 27.42
N ALA A 123 -12.47 10.06 27.73
CA ALA A 123 -13.47 10.78 26.96
C ALA A 123 -13.01 12.23 26.71
N ALA A 124 -13.35 12.78 25.55
CA ALA A 124 -13.13 14.18 25.30
C ALA A 124 -14.02 15.03 26.24
N LYS A 125 -13.46 16.09 26.85
CA LYS A 125 -14.17 16.95 27.79
C LYS A 125 -15.53 17.47 27.23
N GLU A 126 -15.58 17.76 25.94
CA GLU A 126 -16.78 18.21 25.23
C GLU A 126 -17.88 17.11 25.15
N ALA A 127 -17.49 15.82 25.18
CA ALA A 127 -18.40 14.69 25.08
C ALA A 127 -19.00 14.26 26.43
N ILE A 128 -18.40 14.66 27.56
CA ILE A 128 -18.83 14.27 28.91
C ILE A 128 -20.30 14.54 29.18
N PRO A 129 -20.88 15.75 28.90
CA PRO A 129 -22.30 16.01 29.15
C PRO A 129 -23.21 15.11 28.30
N ALA A 130 -22.83 14.78 27.07
CA ALA A 130 -23.60 13.91 26.21
C ALA A 130 -23.56 12.45 26.71
N ILE A 131 -22.40 11.99 27.21
CA ILE A 131 -22.22 10.67 27.81
C ILE A 131 -23.06 10.55 29.09
N GLN A 132 -22.96 11.54 29.99
CA GLN A 132 -23.74 11.56 31.25
C GLN A 132 -25.22 11.50 30.99
N LYS A 133 -25.73 12.29 30.02
CA LYS A 133 -27.13 12.28 29.66
C LYS A 133 -27.56 10.98 28.98
N GLY A 134 -26.78 10.52 27.97
CA GLY A 134 -27.14 9.35 27.16
C GLY A 134 -27.10 8.03 27.94
N ILE A 135 -26.15 7.88 28.85
CA ILE A 135 -26.00 6.68 29.68
C ILE A 135 -26.85 6.78 30.94
N GLY A 136 -26.85 7.93 31.63
CA GLY A 136 -27.58 8.14 32.84
C GLY A 136 -29.11 8.07 32.68
N ASP A 137 -29.64 8.52 31.52
CA ASP A 137 -31.07 8.41 31.21
C ASP A 137 -31.48 6.97 30.81
N ALA A 138 -30.55 6.17 30.30
CA ALA A 138 -30.84 4.84 29.75
C ALA A 138 -30.55 3.69 30.71
N TYR A 139 -29.68 3.87 31.69
CA TYR A 139 -29.18 2.80 32.56
C TYR A 139 -29.05 3.28 34.01
N ASP A 140 -29.29 2.38 34.95
CA ASP A 140 -29.03 2.62 36.38
C ASP A 140 -27.53 2.47 36.66
N CYS A 141 -26.79 3.57 36.54
CA CYS A 141 -25.35 3.61 36.65
C CYS A 141 -24.86 4.88 37.37
N VAL A 142 -23.68 4.81 37.94
CA VAL A 142 -22.95 5.95 38.50
C VAL A 142 -21.83 6.29 37.56
N ILE A 143 -21.78 7.54 37.11
CA ILE A 143 -20.70 8.05 36.23
C ILE A 143 -19.85 8.98 37.09
N ASP A 144 -18.61 8.56 37.33
CA ASP A 144 -17.58 9.36 37.96
C ASP A 144 -16.63 9.92 36.91
N VAL A 145 -16.28 11.21 37.01
CA VAL A 145 -15.42 11.91 36.06
C VAL A 145 -14.19 12.43 36.77
N GLU A 146 -13.06 11.85 36.50
CA GLU A 146 -11.79 12.28 37.07
C GLU A 146 -11.02 13.11 36.02
N GLU A 147 -10.30 14.13 36.48
CA GLU A 147 -9.36 14.87 35.63
C GLU A 147 -8.07 14.08 35.47
N LEU A 148 -7.47 14.14 34.28
CA LEU A 148 -6.22 13.45 33.97
C LEU A 148 -5.07 13.97 34.84
N LYS A 149 -4.29 13.07 35.39
CA LYS A 149 -3.05 13.36 36.11
C LYS A 149 -1.99 13.92 35.16
N GLU A 150 -1.01 14.65 35.69
CA GLU A 150 0.03 15.29 34.86
C GLU A 150 0.90 14.26 34.10
N ASP A 151 1.18 13.14 34.74
CA ASP A 151 2.00 12.03 34.25
C ASP A 151 1.23 11.01 33.40
N GLU A 152 -0.07 11.22 33.19
CA GLU A 152 -0.93 10.31 32.43
C GLU A 152 -1.01 10.72 30.96
N GLU A 153 -0.68 9.79 30.08
CA GLU A 153 -0.80 9.97 28.63
C GLU A 153 -2.11 9.35 28.10
N PRO A 154 -3.13 10.15 27.85
CA PRO A 154 -4.40 9.67 27.28
C PRO A 154 -4.24 9.41 25.78
N PRO A 155 -5.09 8.56 25.18
CA PRO A 155 -5.20 8.48 23.74
C PRO A 155 -5.67 9.82 23.16
N VAL A 156 -5.09 10.21 22.03
CA VAL A 156 -5.35 11.51 21.40
C VAL A 156 -6.47 11.40 20.39
N ILE A 157 -7.41 12.35 20.43
CA ILE A 157 -8.44 12.55 19.42
C ILE A 157 -8.09 13.82 18.65
N LEU A 158 -7.88 13.71 17.35
CA LEU A 158 -7.62 14.85 16.48
C LEU A 158 -8.94 15.56 16.13
N LYS A 159 -8.93 16.87 16.13
CA LYS A 159 -10.06 17.72 15.71
C LYS A 159 -9.66 18.55 14.51
N ASN A 160 -9.84 17.99 13.33
CA ASN A 160 -9.41 18.60 12.07
C ASN A 160 -10.59 19.06 11.21
N ASN A 161 -10.33 19.97 10.30
CA ASN A 161 -11.29 20.36 9.26
C ASN A 161 -11.38 19.24 8.18
N GLY A 162 -12.41 19.30 7.34
CA GLY A 162 -12.65 18.24 6.34
C GLY A 162 -11.53 18.01 5.31
N PHE A 163 -10.62 18.99 5.13
CA PHE A 163 -9.43 18.85 4.30
C PHE A 163 -8.32 18.12 5.08
N SER A 164 -7.97 18.61 6.25
CA SER A 164 -6.89 18.04 7.08
C SER A 164 -7.26 16.64 7.60
N GLU A 165 -8.52 16.40 7.96
CA GLU A 165 -9.04 15.08 8.33
C GLU A 165 -8.69 13.99 7.32
N SER A 166 -8.63 14.33 6.04
CA SER A 166 -8.33 13.36 4.98
C SER A 166 -6.91 12.80 5.06
N VAL A 167 -5.98 13.54 5.65
CA VAL A 167 -4.54 13.20 5.74
C VAL A 167 -4.16 12.65 7.14
N GLU A 168 -5.10 12.61 8.08
CA GLU A 168 -4.85 12.06 9.43
C GLU A 168 -4.26 10.65 9.41
N GLY A 169 -4.69 9.78 8.47
CA GLY A 169 -4.13 8.44 8.33
C GLY A 169 -2.63 8.43 7.98
N VAL A 170 -2.13 9.49 7.33
CA VAL A 170 -0.69 9.64 7.09
C VAL A 170 0.00 10.03 8.40
N LEU A 171 -0.56 10.96 9.18
CA LEU A 171 -0.02 11.32 10.49
C LEU A 171 0.00 10.12 11.43
N GLU A 172 -1.10 9.35 11.50
CA GLU A 172 -1.19 8.14 12.33
C GLU A 172 -0.09 7.12 12.02
N SER A 173 0.35 7.02 10.76
CA SER A 173 1.44 6.14 10.36
C SER A 173 2.82 6.54 10.91
N TYR A 174 3.00 7.82 11.22
CA TYR A 174 4.21 8.36 11.84
C TYR A 174 4.12 8.43 13.36
N GLY A 175 2.93 8.61 13.90
CA GLY A 175 2.63 8.74 15.33
C GLY A 175 1.73 9.94 15.60
N LEU A 176 0.85 9.80 16.58
CA LEU A 176 -0.02 10.89 17.02
C LEU A 176 0.76 11.85 17.94
N PRO A 177 0.42 13.15 17.96
CA PRO A 177 1.04 14.11 18.86
C PRO A 177 0.74 13.76 20.32
N HIS A 178 1.67 14.04 21.22
CA HIS A 178 1.49 13.84 22.66
C HIS A 178 0.61 14.93 23.28
N LYS A 179 0.19 14.70 24.54
CA LYS A 179 -0.57 15.67 25.33
C LYS A 179 0.14 17.04 25.36
N GLY A 180 -0.51 18.08 24.89
CA GLY A 180 0.01 19.44 24.88
C GLY A 180 0.81 19.84 23.64
N GLU A 181 1.14 18.90 22.76
CA GLU A 181 1.74 19.18 21.47
C GLU A 181 0.73 19.78 20.48
N ILE A 182 1.25 20.44 19.46
CA ILE A 182 0.44 21.01 18.40
C ILE A 182 0.17 19.93 17.35
N ASP A 183 -1.07 19.84 16.92
CA ASP A 183 -1.46 18.99 15.79
C ASP A 183 -0.85 19.53 14.47
N PRO A 184 0.11 18.84 13.85
CA PRO A 184 0.74 19.26 12.61
C PRO A 184 -0.14 18.98 11.37
N THR A 185 -1.27 18.27 11.53
CA THR A 185 -2.07 17.72 10.41
C THR A 185 -2.47 18.80 9.41
N ALA A 186 -2.87 19.99 9.88
CA ALA A 186 -3.33 21.05 8.98
C ALA A 186 -2.23 21.53 8.02
N ILE A 187 -1.02 21.74 8.56
CA ILE A 187 0.14 22.23 7.80
C ILE A 187 0.69 21.10 6.94
N MET A 188 0.82 19.89 7.52
CA MET A 188 1.26 18.70 6.81
C MET A 188 0.36 18.40 5.62
N SER A 189 -0.96 18.51 5.77
CA SER A 189 -1.94 18.24 4.70
C SER A 189 -1.73 19.16 3.49
N PHE A 190 -1.47 20.45 3.75
CA PHE A 190 -1.20 21.40 2.68
C PHE A 190 0.04 21.00 1.87
N PHE A 191 1.17 20.77 2.55
CA PHE A 191 2.42 20.40 1.88
C PHE A 191 2.33 19.02 1.22
N TYR A 192 1.65 18.05 1.86
CA TYR A 192 1.46 16.72 1.31
C TYR A 192 0.74 16.76 -0.05
N VAL A 193 -0.42 17.44 -0.10
CA VAL A 193 -1.22 17.58 -1.33
C VAL A 193 -0.47 18.40 -2.38
N PHE A 194 0.22 19.46 -1.97
CA PHE A 194 1.01 20.32 -2.83
C PHE A 194 2.16 19.54 -3.51
N PHE A 195 2.98 18.84 -2.72
CA PHE A 195 4.11 18.09 -3.25
C PHE A 195 3.67 16.86 -4.07
N PHE A 196 2.62 16.16 -3.63
CA PHE A 196 2.07 15.06 -4.41
C PHE A 196 1.68 15.52 -5.82
N GLY A 197 0.97 16.64 -5.90
CA GLY A 197 0.57 17.21 -7.18
C GLY A 197 1.76 17.62 -8.06
N MET A 198 2.76 18.27 -7.47
CA MET A 198 3.97 18.70 -8.17
C MET A 198 4.81 17.53 -8.66
N MET A 199 4.90 16.43 -7.89
CA MET A 199 5.66 15.24 -8.27
C MET A 199 5.02 14.48 -9.42
N LEU A 200 3.69 14.33 -9.42
CA LEU A 200 2.97 13.61 -10.47
C LEU A 200 2.74 14.49 -11.70
N SER A 201 2.42 15.75 -11.52
CA SER A 201 2.33 16.87 -12.47
C SER A 201 1.76 16.55 -13.86
N ASP A 202 0.71 15.75 -13.94
CA ASP A 202 0.00 15.40 -15.16
C ASP A 202 -1.50 15.72 -15.02
N ALA A 203 -2.01 16.61 -15.87
CA ALA A 203 -3.39 17.11 -15.76
C ALA A 203 -4.43 16.01 -16.03
N ALA A 204 -4.17 15.11 -16.95
CA ALA A 204 -5.09 14.06 -17.32
C ALA A 204 -5.17 12.96 -16.26
N TYR A 205 -4.02 12.49 -15.75
CA TYR A 205 -3.98 11.56 -14.63
C TYR A 205 -4.60 12.16 -13.37
N GLY A 206 -4.30 13.44 -13.08
CA GLY A 206 -4.89 14.15 -11.95
C GLY A 206 -6.41 14.23 -12.03
N ALA A 207 -6.95 14.57 -13.20
CA ALA A 207 -8.39 14.59 -13.44
C ALA A 207 -9.04 13.22 -13.27
N ILE A 208 -8.44 12.16 -13.80
CA ILE A 208 -8.94 10.78 -13.64
C ILE A 208 -8.99 10.39 -12.17
N ILE A 209 -7.90 10.60 -11.42
CA ILE A 209 -7.84 10.27 -9.98
C ILE A 209 -8.93 11.03 -9.22
N ALA A 210 -9.06 12.34 -9.45
CA ALA A 210 -10.05 13.17 -8.77
C ALA A 210 -11.49 12.71 -9.08
N ILE A 211 -11.80 12.44 -10.35
CA ILE A 211 -13.14 12.00 -10.80
C ILE A 211 -13.48 10.62 -10.25
N VAL A 212 -12.55 9.66 -10.34
CA VAL A 212 -12.76 8.30 -9.83
C VAL A 212 -13.00 8.33 -8.32
N CYS A 213 -12.16 9.04 -7.55
CA CYS A 213 -12.35 9.18 -6.11
C CYS A 213 -13.69 9.86 -5.76
N LEU A 214 -14.09 10.89 -6.52
CA LEU A 214 -15.37 11.55 -6.32
C LEU A 214 -16.57 10.65 -6.62
N ILE A 215 -16.48 9.83 -7.67
CA ILE A 215 -17.52 8.84 -8.01
C ILE A 215 -17.62 7.79 -6.90
N VAL A 216 -16.50 7.27 -6.43
CA VAL A 216 -16.44 6.27 -5.35
C VAL A 216 -17.04 6.84 -4.05
N LEU A 217 -16.68 8.07 -3.66
CA LEU A 217 -17.22 8.74 -2.48
C LEU A 217 -18.74 8.94 -2.56
N LYS A 218 -19.28 9.22 -3.76
CA LYS A 218 -20.73 9.38 -3.96
C LYS A 218 -21.48 8.05 -4.04
N LYS A 219 -20.89 7.03 -4.69
CA LYS A 219 -21.56 5.74 -4.93
C LYS A 219 -21.56 4.85 -3.68
N PHE A 220 -20.54 4.96 -2.83
CA PHE A 220 -20.36 4.11 -1.64
C PHE A 220 -20.38 4.94 -0.33
N PRO A 221 -21.52 5.52 0.07
CA PRO A 221 -21.60 6.38 1.26
C PRO A 221 -21.35 5.61 2.58
N ARG A 222 -21.52 4.28 2.58
CA ARG A 222 -21.38 3.40 3.76
C ARG A 222 -19.99 2.76 3.90
N MET A 223 -18.97 3.29 3.20
CA MET A 223 -17.60 2.81 3.37
C MET A 223 -17.05 3.13 4.77
N SER A 224 -16.03 2.39 5.20
CA SER A 224 -15.36 2.65 6.50
C SER A 224 -14.80 4.07 6.58
N ALA A 225 -14.71 4.62 7.78
CA ALA A 225 -14.20 5.98 8.00
C ALA A 225 -12.79 6.18 7.44
N GLY A 226 -11.87 5.21 7.66
CA GLY A 226 -10.51 5.26 7.13
C GLY A 226 -10.48 5.26 5.60
N MET A 227 -11.25 4.40 4.93
CA MET A 227 -11.36 4.40 3.47
C MET A 227 -11.90 5.72 2.93
N ARG A 228 -12.89 6.29 3.61
CA ARG A 228 -13.45 7.59 3.22
C ARG A 228 -12.43 8.72 3.31
N LYS A 229 -11.63 8.76 4.39
CA LYS A 229 -10.51 9.71 4.55
C LYS A 229 -9.49 9.54 3.42
N SER A 230 -9.06 8.32 3.14
CA SER A 230 -8.11 8.02 2.06
C SER A 230 -8.64 8.42 0.68
N MET A 231 -9.90 8.14 0.36
CA MET A 231 -10.51 8.56 -0.92
C MET A 231 -10.58 10.08 -1.05
N LYS A 232 -10.90 10.81 0.03
CA LYS A 232 -10.85 12.28 0.05
C LYS A 232 -9.42 12.80 -0.17
N MET A 233 -8.43 12.20 0.48
CA MET A 233 -7.02 12.55 0.32
C MET A 233 -6.59 12.41 -1.15
N PHE A 234 -6.84 11.24 -1.77
CA PHE A 234 -6.50 11.04 -3.18
C PHE A 234 -7.28 11.96 -4.12
N MET A 235 -8.51 12.31 -3.79
CA MET A 235 -9.26 13.32 -4.54
C MET A 235 -8.55 14.68 -4.52
N TYR A 236 -8.12 15.16 -3.35
CA TYR A 236 -7.37 16.43 -3.24
C TYR A 236 -6.00 16.35 -3.92
N CYS A 237 -5.30 15.22 -3.78
CA CYS A 237 -4.05 14.97 -4.49
C CYS A 237 -4.25 14.98 -6.01
N GLY A 238 -5.34 14.38 -6.51
CA GLY A 238 -5.70 14.40 -7.94
C GLY A 238 -5.99 15.81 -8.44
N ILE A 239 -6.71 16.64 -7.67
CA ILE A 239 -6.95 18.05 -8.02
C ILE A 239 -5.62 18.83 -8.07
N SER A 240 -4.74 18.65 -7.08
CA SER A 240 -3.43 19.27 -7.08
C SER A 240 -2.58 18.84 -8.27
N THR A 241 -2.58 17.55 -8.60
CA THR A 241 -1.89 16.99 -9.78
C THR A 241 -2.41 17.59 -11.07
N MET A 242 -3.73 17.75 -11.19
CA MET A 242 -4.35 18.40 -12.36
C MET A 242 -3.88 19.85 -12.51
N VAL A 243 -3.86 20.62 -11.40
CA VAL A 243 -3.38 21.99 -11.41
C VAL A 243 -1.92 22.09 -11.83
N TRP A 244 -1.04 21.29 -11.24
CA TRP A 244 0.37 21.25 -11.59
C TRP A 244 0.60 20.77 -13.03
N GLY A 245 -0.17 19.78 -13.49
CA GLY A 245 -0.13 19.29 -14.87
C GLY A 245 -0.50 20.38 -15.88
N ILE A 246 -1.50 21.20 -15.60
CA ILE A 246 -1.86 22.36 -16.43
C ILE A 246 -0.74 23.40 -16.45
N LEU A 247 -0.12 23.69 -15.29
CA LEU A 247 1.00 24.63 -15.21
C LEU A 247 2.22 24.18 -16.00
N PHE A 248 2.52 22.90 -15.97
CA PHE A 248 3.68 22.30 -16.63
C PHE A 248 3.39 21.79 -18.06
N GLY A 249 2.11 21.72 -18.44
CA GLY A 249 1.70 21.28 -19.78
C GLY A 249 1.74 19.75 -19.97
N GLY A 250 1.68 18.96 -18.87
CA GLY A 250 1.64 17.49 -18.92
C GLY A 250 0.22 16.96 -19.10
N TYR A 251 0.00 16.19 -20.18
CA TYR A 251 -1.30 15.57 -20.49
C TYR A 251 -1.04 14.15 -21.02
N PHE A 252 -1.01 13.15 -20.15
CA PHE A 252 -0.58 11.77 -20.43
C PHE A 252 0.84 11.71 -21.02
N GLY A 253 1.76 12.52 -20.51
CA GLY A 253 3.08 12.69 -21.11
C GLY A 253 2.96 13.27 -22.53
N ASP A 254 3.52 12.59 -23.53
CA ASP A 254 3.56 13.04 -24.95
C ASP A 254 2.40 12.52 -25.81
N VAL A 255 1.40 11.86 -25.20
CA VAL A 255 0.34 11.16 -25.96
C VAL A 255 -0.42 12.12 -26.89
N VAL A 256 -0.68 13.35 -26.42
CA VAL A 256 -1.42 14.34 -27.23
C VAL A 256 -0.62 14.69 -28.49
N ASP A 257 0.68 14.94 -28.36
CA ASP A 257 1.54 15.31 -29.49
C ASP A 257 1.72 14.13 -30.46
N VAL A 258 1.98 12.93 -29.93
CA VAL A 258 2.16 11.71 -30.73
C VAL A 258 0.89 11.32 -31.46
N VAL A 259 -0.26 11.34 -30.81
CA VAL A 259 -1.56 10.99 -31.44
C VAL A 259 -1.95 12.03 -32.49
N SER A 260 -1.77 13.33 -32.20
CA SER A 260 -2.13 14.38 -33.14
C SER A 260 -1.25 14.37 -34.39
N SER A 261 0.06 14.13 -34.26
CA SER A 261 0.97 14.04 -35.38
C SER A 261 0.76 12.77 -36.20
N THR A 262 0.57 11.60 -35.55
CA THR A 262 0.46 10.30 -36.22
C THR A 262 -0.87 10.09 -36.91
N PHE A 263 -2.00 10.45 -36.25
CA PHE A 263 -3.34 10.17 -36.77
C PHE A 263 -3.98 11.34 -37.53
N PHE A 264 -3.64 12.58 -37.16
CA PHE A 264 -4.26 13.77 -37.76
C PHE A 264 -3.29 14.58 -38.60
N GLY A 265 -2.00 14.24 -38.64
CA GLY A 265 -0.99 14.96 -39.42
C GLY A 265 -0.82 16.44 -39.02
N LYS A 266 -1.24 16.79 -37.81
CA LYS A 266 -1.13 18.15 -37.25
C LYS A 266 -0.43 18.04 -35.91
N GLU A 267 0.61 18.84 -35.69
CA GLU A 267 1.25 19.00 -34.40
C GLU A 267 0.38 19.87 -33.49
N LEU A 268 -0.32 19.24 -32.55
CA LEU A 268 -1.14 19.94 -31.56
C LEU A 268 -0.41 19.93 -30.23
N THR A 269 0.59 20.81 -30.09
CA THR A 269 1.32 20.95 -28.83
C THR A 269 0.61 21.89 -27.87
N ILE A 270 0.23 21.41 -26.69
CA ILE A 270 -0.37 22.22 -25.63
C ILE A 270 0.76 22.98 -24.92
N LYS A 271 0.77 24.30 -25.04
CA LYS A 271 1.79 25.12 -24.39
C LYS A 271 1.58 25.13 -22.87
N PRO A 272 2.64 24.89 -22.08
CA PRO A 272 2.57 25.01 -20.62
C PRO A 272 2.22 26.44 -20.21
N LEU A 273 1.46 26.61 -19.12
CA LEU A 273 1.15 27.94 -18.59
C LEU A 273 2.37 28.57 -17.88
N TRP A 274 3.27 27.76 -17.39
CA TRP A 274 4.47 28.23 -16.70
C TRP A 274 5.74 27.85 -17.47
N PHE A 275 6.22 26.62 -17.33
CA PHE A 275 7.34 26.07 -18.11
C PHE A 275 7.19 24.55 -18.25
N ALA A 276 7.82 23.98 -19.28
CA ALA A 276 7.85 22.52 -19.45
C ALA A 276 9.06 21.93 -18.72
N PRO A 277 8.87 21.08 -17.71
CA PRO A 277 9.96 20.46 -16.97
C PRO A 277 10.91 19.63 -17.82
N LEU A 278 10.39 19.00 -18.89
CA LEU A 278 11.19 18.22 -19.84
C LEU A 278 12.19 19.09 -20.61
N ASN A 279 11.83 20.34 -20.90
CA ASN A 279 12.68 21.26 -21.66
C ASN A 279 13.65 22.03 -20.75
N ASP A 280 13.27 22.24 -19.48
CA ASP A 280 14.08 22.99 -18.54
C ASP A 280 14.10 22.32 -17.15
N PRO A 281 14.79 21.17 -17.02
CA PRO A 281 14.84 20.41 -15.78
C PRO A 281 15.56 21.17 -14.65
N MET A 282 16.48 22.09 -14.99
CA MET A 282 17.18 22.90 -13.98
C MET A 282 16.26 23.84 -13.25
N ARG A 283 15.26 24.42 -13.92
CA ARG A 283 14.23 25.22 -13.26
C ARG A 283 13.41 24.40 -12.30
N LEU A 284 12.96 23.21 -12.72
CA LEU A 284 12.18 22.31 -11.85
C LEU A 284 13.00 21.97 -10.59
N LEU A 285 14.28 21.66 -10.72
CA LEU A 285 15.18 21.36 -9.61
C LEU A 285 15.27 22.54 -8.63
N ILE A 286 15.48 23.75 -9.14
CA ILE A 286 15.58 24.95 -8.29
C ILE A 286 14.27 25.24 -7.54
N TYR A 287 13.13 25.16 -8.23
CA TYR A 287 11.83 25.39 -7.59
C TYR A 287 11.47 24.30 -6.58
N SER A 288 11.71 23.03 -6.89
CA SER A 288 11.46 21.93 -5.95
C SER A 288 12.33 22.05 -4.69
N MET A 289 13.59 22.46 -4.86
CA MET A 289 14.49 22.73 -3.73
C MET A 289 13.98 23.94 -2.90
N ALA A 290 13.55 25.02 -3.56
CA ALA A 290 13.01 26.18 -2.88
C ALA A 290 11.74 25.86 -2.07
N PHE A 291 10.81 25.10 -2.65
CA PHE A 291 9.60 24.64 -1.93
C PHE A 291 9.94 23.69 -0.79
N GLY A 292 10.93 22.80 -0.97
CA GLY A 292 11.43 21.93 0.10
C GLY A 292 12.02 22.73 1.26
N LEU A 293 12.78 23.79 0.97
CA LEU A 293 13.32 24.69 1.99
C LEU A 293 12.22 25.44 2.74
N VAL A 294 11.21 25.93 2.04
CA VAL A 294 10.04 26.57 2.68
C VAL A 294 9.35 25.60 3.63
N HIS A 295 9.13 24.36 3.20
CA HIS A 295 8.53 23.32 4.04
C HIS A 295 9.38 23.05 5.30
N LEU A 296 10.70 22.90 5.12
CA LEU A 296 11.63 22.69 6.23
C LEU A 296 11.62 23.87 7.22
N PHE A 297 11.62 25.10 6.73
CA PHE A 297 11.57 26.30 7.57
C PHE A 297 10.26 26.41 8.34
N VAL A 298 9.13 26.04 7.71
CA VAL A 298 7.84 25.99 8.40
C VAL A 298 7.88 24.96 9.53
N GLY A 299 8.42 23.75 9.27
CA GLY A 299 8.56 22.71 10.29
C GLY A 299 9.44 23.13 11.46
N LEU A 300 10.61 23.74 11.19
CA LEU A 300 11.48 24.33 12.21
C LEU A 300 10.77 25.44 13.00
N GLY A 301 9.99 26.28 12.32
CA GLY A 301 9.21 27.33 12.97
C GLY A 301 8.18 26.81 13.95
N ILE A 302 7.48 25.73 13.60
CA ILE A 302 6.52 25.06 14.50
C ILE A 302 7.24 24.50 15.72
N LYS A 303 8.36 23.77 15.52
CA LYS A 303 9.17 23.26 16.62
C LYS A 303 9.68 24.38 17.52
N GLY A 304 10.11 25.49 16.91
CA GLY A 304 10.54 26.67 17.65
C GLY A 304 9.43 27.28 18.52
N TYR A 305 8.24 27.38 17.97
CA TYR A 305 7.07 27.85 18.73
C TYR A 305 6.75 26.93 19.92
N MET A 306 6.82 25.61 19.74
CA MET A 306 6.59 24.65 20.83
C MET A 306 7.64 24.79 21.95
N LEU A 307 8.92 24.89 21.59
CA LEU A 307 10.01 25.08 22.58
C LEU A 307 9.86 26.38 23.38
N LEU A 308 9.48 27.46 22.74
CA LEU A 308 9.21 28.74 23.42
C LEU A 308 7.98 28.66 24.33
N LYS A 309 6.92 27.96 23.91
CA LYS A 309 5.72 27.74 24.73
C LYS A 309 6.04 26.91 25.99
N ASP A 310 6.95 25.95 25.88
CA ASP A 310 7.41 25.11 26.98
C ASP A 310 8.47 25.78 27.86
N GLY A 311 8.84 27.02 27.55
CA GLY A 311 9.86 27.80 28.30
C GLY A 311 11.30 27.33 28.10
N LYS A 312 11.57 26.45 27.11
CA LYS A 312 12.89 25.90 26.80
C LYS A 312 13.68 26.80 25.86
N VAL A 313 14.02 28.01 26.35
CA VAL A 313 14.64 29.04 25.52
C VAL A 313 16.04 28.65 25.02
N LEU A 314 16.82 27.93 25.81
CA LEU A 314 18.17 27.49 25.42
C LEU A 314 18.08 26.47 24.24
N ASP A 315 17.18 25.50 24.32
CA ASP A 315 16.94 24.53 23.27
C ASP A 315 16.44 25.21 22.00
N PHE A 316 15.60 26.27 22.12
CA PHE A 316 15.18 27.08 20.99
C PHE A 316 16.38 27.69 20.26
N PHE A 317 17.34 28.29 20.97
CA PHE A 317 18.53 28.86 20.33
C PHE A 317 19.40 27.76 19.69
N CYS A 318 19.67 26.67 20.40
CA CYS A 318 20.55 25.63 19.91
C CYS A 318 19.93 24.83 18.74
N ASP A 319 18.67 24.43 18.87
CA ASP A 319 18.02 23.55 17.89
C ASP A 319 17.36 24.28 16.72
N ILE A 320 16.96 25.54 16.91
CA ILE A 320 16.21 26.24 15.88
C ILE A 320 17.03 27.36 15.26
N VAL A 321 17.53 28.29 16.07
CA VAL A 321 18.22 29.47 15.55
C VAL A 321 19.51 29.11 14.83
N LEU A 322 20.32 28.20 15.41
CA LEU A 322 21.54 27.70 14.75
C LEU A 322 21.24 26.96 13.44
N TRP A 323 20.16 26.18 13.39
CA TRP A 323 19.74 25.53 12.14
C TRP A 323 19.29 26.53 11.08
N TYR A 324 18.55 27.58 11.45
CA TYR A 324 18.20 28.66 10.50
C TYR A 324 19.43 29.36 9.97
N ILE A 325 20.38 29.72 10.83
CA ILE A 325 21.64 30.36 10.42
C ILE A 325 22.43 29.43 9.49
N PHE A 326 22.55 28.14 9.83
CA PHE A 326 23.26 27.17 9.02
C PHE A 326 22.62 27.02 7.63
N LEU A 327 21.30 26.83 7.56
CA LEU A 327 20.58 26.65 6.30
C LEU A 327 20.62 27.92 5.43
N ILE A 328 20.45 29.11 6.02
CA ILE A 328 20.56 30.37 5.31
C ILE A 328 21.99 30.53 4.79
N GLY A 329 23.00 30.23 5.58
CA GLY A 329 24.40 30.27 5.16
C GLY A 329 24.67 29.29 3.99
N LEU A 330 24.11 28.10 4.04
CA LEU A 330 24.21 27.13 2.95
C LEU A 330 23.53 27.62 1.66
N ILE A 331 22.33 28.20 1.78
CA ILE A 331 21.62 28.79 0.63
C ILE A 331 22.44 29.92 0.01
N LEU A 332 22.96 30.81 0.83
CA LEU A 332 23.79 31.93 0.36
C LEU A 332 25.07 31.42 -0.31
N MET A 333 25.66 30.34 0.16
CA MET A 333 26.82 29.71 -0.45
C MET A 333 26.51 29.10 -1.81
N LEU A 334 25.31 28.53 -1.98
CA LEU A 334 24.88 27.90 -3.23
C LEU A 334 24.38 28.92 -4.27
N LEU A 335 23.97 30.10 -3.88
CA LEU A 335 23.56 31.16 -4.80
C LEU A 335 24.79 31.79 -5.46
N PRO A 336 24.92 31.71 -6.81
CA PRO A 336 26.02 32.34 -7.53
C PRO A 336 25.79 33.85 -7.56
N SER A 337 26.18 34.55 -6.50
CA SER A 337 26.24 36.01 -6.49
C SER A 337 27.69 36.47 -6.60
N GLU A 338 27.96 37.47 -7.42
CA GLU A 338 29.30 38.08 -7.58
C GLU A 338 29.90 38.55 -6.24
N ILE A 339 29.03 38.94 -5.29
CA ILE A 339 29.41 39.38 -3.93
C ILE A 339 29.96 38.16 -3.12
N PHE A 340 29.36 37.00 -3.20
CA PHE A 340 29.80 35.80 -2.46
C PHE A 340 30.93 35.06 -3.15
N ALA A 341 31.03 35.10 -4.48
CA ALA A 341 32.18 34.57 -5.22
C ALA A 341 33.48 35.23 -4.75
N SER A 342 33.47 36.53 -4.49
CA SER A 342 34.65 37.24 -3.98
C SER A 342 35.04 36.82 -2.55
N VAL A 343 34.08 36.52 -1.67
CA VAL A 343 34.35 36.07 -0.29
C VAL A 343 34.80 34.59 -0.27
N SER A 344 34.20 33.72 -1.10
CA SER A 344 34.60 32.34 -1.19
C SER A 344 35.98 32.16 -1.81
N TYR A 345 36.32 32.94 -2.84
CA TYR A 345 37.67 32.97 -3.43
C TYR A 345 38.74 33.50 -2.47
N THR A 346 38.44 34.45 -1.63
CA THR A 346 39.38 34.98 -0.61
C THR A 346 39.65 33.94 0.49
N HIS A 347 38.65 33.20 0.94
CA HIS A 347 38.86 32.12 1.92
C HIS A 347 39.62 30.92 1.38
N LEU A 348 39.32 30.45 0.14
CA LEU A 348 40.06 29.36 -0.51
C LEU A 348 41.51 29.76 -0.82
N ARG A 349 41.74 31.00 -1.29
CA ARG A 349 43.08 31.52 -1.56
C ARG A 349 43.90 31.72 -0.30
N ALA A 350 43.27 32.07 0.86
CA ALA A 350 43.95 32.16 2.14
C ALA A 350 44.45 30.83 2.66
N HIS A 351 43.81 29.71 2.27
CA HIS A 351 44.29 28.36 2.58
C HIS A 351 45.43 27.87 1.63
N GLU A 352 45.40 28.27 0.36
CA GLU A 352 46.46 27.89 -0.58
C GLU A 352 47.80 28.66 -0.33
N THR A 353 47.75 29.92 0.17
CA THR A 353 48.95 30.69 0.52
C THR A 353 49.60 30.29 1.84
N ARG A 354 49.00 29.39 2.62
CA ARG A 354 49.59 28.86 3.86
C ARG A 354 50.28 27.52 3.69
N GLY A 355 50.28 26.94 2.46
CA GLY A 355 50.84 25.63 2.10
C GLY A 355 52.14 25.70 1.28
N ASN A 356 52.75 26.90 1.06
CA ASN A 356 54.06 27.05 0.47
C ASN A 356 55.06 27.65 1.47
#